data_0b8e570d07d58cb85314e25aa3c3c759
#
_entry.id   0b8e570d07d58cb85314e25aa3c3c759
#
_cell.length_a   1.000
_cell.length_b   1.000
_cell.length_c   1.000
_cell.angle_alpha   90.00
_cell.angle_beta   90.00
_cell.angle_gamma   90.00
#
_symmetry.space_group_name_H-M   'P 1'
#
loop_
_entity.id
_entity.type
_entity.pdbx_description
1 polymer ?
#
loop_
_entity_poly.entity_id
_entity_poly.type
_entity_poly.pdbx_seq_one_letter_code
_entity_poly.pdbx_strand_id
1 'polypeptide(L)'
;YTLITPPWEHESKNEEFYTNLKACQEQIAQQIDPGLMVPLPPSSFHLTLADLIWDDAYRHAISEKPDFEPHLRHTIDQIFQQSQPLVSGGNPIRWQLLGLIVMPRALVVCLIPADEQSYDRIVKLRRAIYQTPDLI
;
A
#
# COMPACT_ATOMS: atom_id res chain seq x y z
N TYR A 1 9.46 -2.87 -6.09
CA TYR A 1 8.28 -3.65 -5.70
C TYR A 1 7.68 -3.11 -4.43
N THR A 2 6.35 -3.06 -4.42
CA THR A 2 5.53 -2.57 -3.31
C THR A 2 4.30 -3.46 -3.20
N LEU A 3 3.86 -3.78 -2.00
CA LEU A 3 2.58 -4.46 -1.77
C LEU A 3 1.49 -3.42 -1.56
N ILE A 4 0.46 -3.51 -2.39
CA ILE A 4 -0.68 -2.59 -2.38
C ILE A 4 -1.99 -3.37 -2.32
N THR A 5 -3.05 -2.72 -1.86
CA THR A 5 -4.42 -3.20 -2.12
C THR A 5 -4.73 -3.07 -3.61
N PRO A 6 -5.73 -3.79 -4.15
CA PRO A 6 -6.16 -3.56 -5.52
C PRO A 6 -6.48 -2.07 -5.74
N PRO A 7 -6.05 -1.48 -6.89
CA PRO A 7 -6.45 -0.11 -7.23
C PRO A 7 -7.97 0.05 -7.29
N TRP A 8 -8.46 1.27 -7.06
CA TRP A 8 -9.90 1.52 -7.03
C TRP A 8 -10.66 1.00 -8.25
N GLU A 9 -10.07 1.07 -9.44
CA GLU A 9 -10.69 0.53 -10.66
C GLU A 9 -10.95 -0.98 -10.63
N HIS A 10 -10.28 -1.71 -9.72
CA HIS A 10 -10.38 -3.17 -9.53
C HIS A 10 -10.98 -3.56 -8.19
N GLU A 11 -11.55 -2.60 -7.46
CA GLU A 11 -12.05 -2.79 -6.09
C GLU A 11 -13.40 -2.10 -5.93
N SER A 12 -14.38 -2.78 -5.34
CA SER A 12 -15.75 -2.25 -5.18
C SER A 12 -16.20 -2.09 -3.73
N LYS A 13 -15.41 -2.54 -2.76
CA LYS A 13 -15.83 -2.57 -1.34
C LYS A 13 -15.70 -1.23 -0.62
N ASN A 14 -14.84 -0.33 -1.12
CA ASN A 14 -14.53 0.95 -0.50
C ASN A 14 -14.91 2.14 -1.39
N GLU A 15 -15.97 1.98 -2.17
CA GLU A 15 -16.43 2.95 -3.16
C GLU A 15 -16.69 4.32 -2.56
N GLU A 16 -17.36 4.39 -1.41
CA GLU A 16 -17.66 5.64 -0.73
C GLU A 16 -16.37 6.36 -0.29
N PHE A 17 -15.43 5.62 0.28
CA PHE A 17 -14.14 6.18 0.71
C PHE A 17 -13.36 6.78 -0.46
N TYR A 18 -13.23 6.05 -1.56
CA TYR A 18 -12.50 6.51 -2.73
C TYR A 18 -13.21 7.65 -3.46
N THR A 19 -14.53 7.66 -3.50
CA THR A 19 -15.31 8.77 -4.03
C THR A 19 -15.09 10.05 -3.23
N ASN A 20 -15.10 9.96 -1.91
CA ASN A 20 -14.82 11.09 -1.02
C ASN A 20 -13.36 11.57 -1.17
N LEU A 21 -12.42 10.65 -1.33
CA LEU A 21 -11.02 10.98 -1.54
C LEU A 21 -10.79 11.71 -2.86
N LYS A 22 -11.45 11.30 -3.93
CA LYS A 22 -11.45 12.01 -5.23
C LYS A 22 -11.99 13.42 -5.09
N ALA A 23 -13.13 13.60 -4.41
CA ALA A 23 -13.72 14.91 -4.16
C ALA A 23 -12.76 15.81 -3.36
N CYS A 24 -12.08 15.27 -2.36
CA CYS A 24 -11.07 15.99 -1.60
C CYS A 24 -9.88 16.41 -2.47
N GLN A 25 -9.39 15.53 -3.34
CA GLN A 25 -8.32 15.85 -4.29
C GLN A 25 -8.73 17.00 -5.22
N GLU A 26 -9.94 16.97 -5.75
CA GLU A 26 -10.48 18.03 -6.61
C GLU A 26 -10.58 19.39 -5.88
N GLN A 27 -11.04 19.37 -4.63
CA GLN A 27 -11.11 20.60 -3.81
C GLN A 27 -9.73 21.17 -3.51
N ILE A 28 -8.75 20.36 -3.19
CA ILE A 28 -7.36 20.80 -2.97
C ILE A 28 -6.81 21.43 -4.26
N ALA A 29 -6.99 20.77 -5.39
CA ALA A 29 -6.53 21.27 -6.69
C ALA A 29 -7.12 22.65 -7.05
N GLN A 30 -8.34 22.93 -6.62
CA GLN A 30 -9.00 24.24 -6.83
C GLN A 30 -8.47 25.36 -5.93
N GLN A 31 -7.88 25.01 -4.78
CA GLN A 31 -7.42 25.98 -3.76
C GLN A 31 -5.94 26.31 -3.83
N ILE A 32 -5.16 25.55 -4.58
CA ILE A 32 -3.72 25.78 -4.76
C ILE A 32 -3.40 26.29 -6.16
N ASP A 33 -2.24 26.91 -6.32
CA ASP A 33 -1.80 27.41 -7.62
C ASP A 33 -1.64 26.27 -8.64
N PRO A 34 -2.09 26.48 -9.90
CA PRO A 34 -1.88 25.51 -10.96
C PRO A 34 -0.41 25.13 -11.11
N GLY A 35 -0.11 23.86 -11.19
CA GLY A 35 1.25 23.35 -11.34
C GLY A 35 1.97 23.02 -10.04
N LEU A 36 1.43 23.37 -8.86
CA LEU A 36 1.99 22.94 -7.59
C LEU A 36 1.66 21.48 -7.26
N MET A 37 0.60 20.95 -7.83
CA MET A 37 0.19 19.54 -7.61
C MET A 37 -0.17 18.89 -8.95
N VAL A 38 0.36 17.71 -9.17
CA VAL A 38 -0.07 16.82 -10.25
C VAL A 38 -0.93 15.73 -9.62
N PRO A 39 -2.27 15.77 -9.77
CA PRO A 39 -3.14 14.78 -9.17
C PRO A 39 -2.94 13.40 -9.82
N LEU A 40 -2.85 12.38 -9.00
CA LEU A 40 -2.87 10.99 -9.49
C LEU A 40 -4.26 10.66 -10.03
N PRO A 41 -4.36 9.81 -11.08
CA PRO A 41 -5.64 9.34 -11.56
C PRO A 41 -6.42 8.65 -10.43
N PRO A 42 -7.67 9.05 -10.14
CA PRO A 42 -8.45 8.43 -9.07
C PRO A 42 -8.61 6.91 -9.20
N SER A 43 -8.69 6.40 -10.42
CA SER A 43 -8.75 4.95 -10.71
C SER A 43 -7.57 4.17 -10.14
N SER A 44 -6.43 4.82 -9.95
CA SER A 44 -5.21 4.24 -9.40
C SER A 44 -5.10 4.30 -7.86
N PHE A 45 -6.06 4.90 -7.17
CA PHE A 45 -6.01 4.99 -5.71
C PHE A 45 -5.93 3.61 -5.06
N HIS A 46 -5.00 3.46 -4.14
CA HIS A 46 -4.76 2.22 -3.40
C HIS A 46 -4.13 2.51 -2.04
N LEU A 47 -4.17 1.54 -1.16
CA LEU A 47 -3.43 1.57 0.10
C LEU A 47 -2.12 0.79 -0.07
N THR A 48 -1.01 1.42 0.26
CA THR A 48 0.29 0.74 0.34
C THR A 48 0.39 -0.03 1.67
N LEU A 49 0.57 -1.33 1.58
CA LEU A 49 0.72 -2.22 2.74
C LEU A 49 2.16 -2.32 3.19
N ALA A 50 3.10 -2.45 2.25
CA ALA A 50 4.53 -2.52 2.53
C ALA A 50 5.35 -2.15 1.30
N ASP A 51 6.37 -1.33 1.49
CA ASP A 51 7.41 -1.11 0.49
C ASP A 51 8.47 -2.20 0.62
N LEU A 52 8.84 -2.84 -0.48
CA LEU A 52 9.77 -3.96 -0.49
C LEU A 52 11.14 -3.54 -0.99
N ILE A 53 11.26 -3.23 -2.26
CA ILE A 53 12.54 -2.93 -2.90
C ILE A 53 12.37 -1.81 -3.93
N TRP A 54 13.22 -0.80 -3.85
CA TRP A 54 13.27 0.32 -4.78
C TRP A 54 13.93 -0.06 -6.11
N ASP A 55 13.65 0.70 -7.16
CA ASP A 55 14.06 0.38 -8.53
C ASP A 55 15.58 0.14 -8.67
N ASP A 56 16.39 1.02 -8.11
CA ASP A 56 17.85 0.89 -8.21
C ASP A 56 18.36 -0.37 -7.51
N ALA A 57 17.85 -0.67 -6.32
CA ALA A 57 18.21 -1.88 -5.57
C ALA A 57 17.70 -3.13 -6.29
N TYR A 58 16.50 -3.07 -6.87
CA TYR A 58 15.95 -4.18 -7.67
C TYR A 58 16.81 -4.47 -8.90
N ARG A 59 17.19 -3.44 -9.66
CA ARG A 59 18.06 -3.59 -10.85
C ARG A 59 19.40 -4.19 -10.48
N HIS A 60 19.98 -3.76 -9.37
CA HIS A 60 21.22 -4.35 -8.85
C HIS A 60 21.01 -5.82 -8.48
N ALA A 61 19.95 -6.14 -7.73
CA ALA A 61 19.67 -7.51 -7.31
C ALA A 61 19.49 -8.48 -8.48
N ILE A 62 18.75 -8.10 -9.53
CA ILE A 62 18.58 -8.96 -10.72
C ILE A 62 19.86 -9.10 -11.55
N SER A 63 20.77 -8.11 -11.51
CA SER A 63 22.07 -8.23 -12.18
C SER A 63 22.99 -9.23 -11.50
N GLU A 64 22.93 -9.32 -10.17
CA GLU A 64 23.70 -10.26 -9.37
C GLU A 64 23.08 -11.67 -9.32
N LYS A 65 21.73 -11.72 -9.27
CA LYS A 65 20.95 -12.96 -9.12
C LYS A 65 19.81 -12.96 -10.12
N PRO A 66 19.95 -13.60 -11.30
CA PRO A 66 18.89 -13.62 -12.33
C PRO A 66 17.56 -14.25 -11.89
N ASP A 67 17.57 -15.08 -10.85
CA ASP A 67 16.40 -15.71 -10.25
C ASP A 67 15.80 -14.91 -9.06
N PHE A 68 16.29 -13.70 -8.83
CA PHE A 68 15.82 -12.85 -7.71
C PHE A 68 14.32 -12.58 -7.77
N GLU A 69 13.78 -12.20 -8.93
CA GLU A 69 12.36 -11.89 -9.06
C GLU A 69 11.44 -13.11 -8.83
N PRO A 70 11.67 -14.27 -9.45
CA PRO A 70 10.92 -15.47 -9.14
C PRO A 70 10.98 -15.85 -7.65
N HIS A 71 12.14 -15.71 -7.03
CA HIS A 71 12.31 -15.97 -5.60
C HIS A 71 11.51 -15.00 -4.74
N LEU A 72 11.59 -13.70 -5.03
CA LEU A 72 10.82 -12.65 -4.34
C LEU A 72 9.31 -12.94 -4.40
N ARG A 73 8.78 -13.23 -5.59
CA ARG A 73 7.36 -13.56 -5.79
C ARG A 73 6.94 -14.80 -5.00
N HIS A 74 7.74 -15.85 -5.07
CA HIS A 74 7.47 -17.08 -4.34
C HIS A 74 7.46 -16.87 -2.82
N THR A 75 8.41 -16.10 -2.30
CA THR A 75 8.50 -15.79 -0.87
C THR A 75 7.30 -14.98 -0.39
N ILE A 76 6.88 -13.96 -1.15
CA ILE A 76 5.67 -13.19 -0.85
C ILE A 76 4.43 -14.09 -0.85
N ASP A 77 4.31 -14.97 -1.83
CA ASP A 77 3.20 -15.93 -1.94
C ASP A 77 3.12 -16.85 -0.70
N GLN A 78 4.25 -17.35 -0.24
CA GLN A 78 4.34 -18.15 0.98
C GLN A 78 3.90 -17.35 2.23
N ILE A 79 4.33 -16.08 2.34
CA ILE A 79 3.93 -15.21 3.45
C ILE A 79 2.42 -15.01 3.44
N PHE A 80 1.83 -14.73 2.28
CA PHE A 80 0.38 -14.59 2.17
C PHE A 80 -0.37 -15.88 2.52
N GLN A 81 0.11 -17.03 2.07
CA GLN A 81 -0.49 -18.33 2.42
C GLN A 81 -0.44 -18.58 3.93
N GLN A 82 0.68 -18.33 4.57
CA GLN A 82 0.83 -18.46 6.03
C GLN A 82 0.00 -17.44 6.81
N SER A 83 -0.24 -16.27 6.22
CA SER A 83 -1.01 -15.18 6.84
C SER A 83 -2.52 -15.26 6.55
N GLN A 84 -2.97 -16.17 5.69
CA GLN A 84 -4.39 -16.33 5.35
C GLN A 84 -5.31 -16.49 6.56
N PRO A 85 -4.99 -17.28 7.59
CA PRO A 85 -5.81 -17.36 8.80
C PRO A 85 -5.95 -16.03 9.55
N LEU A 86 -4.97 -15.13 9.37
CA LEU A 86 -4.98 -13.79 9.98
C LEU A 86 -5.82 -12.79 9.16
N VAL A 87 -5.97 -13.04 7.86
CA VAL A 87 -6.62 -12.13 6.91
C VAL A 87 -8.01 -12.64 6.52
N SER A 88 -8.22 -13.95 6.42
CA SER A 88 -9.46 -14.57 5.94
C SER A 88 -10.43 -15.01 7.04
N GLY A 89 -10.15 -14.73 8.31
CA GLY A 89 -11.00 -15.07 9.45
C GLY A 89 -12.32 -14.31 9.55
N GLY A 90 -12.87 -13.85 8.45
CA GLY A 90 -14.18 -13.19 8.34
C GLY A 90 -14.18 -11.70 8.64
N ASN A 91 -13.17 -11.15 9.32
CA ASN A 91 -13.08 -9.73 9.65
C ASN A 91 -11.94 -9.07 8.86
N PRO A 92 -12.22 -8.17 7.92
CA PRO A 92 -11.19 -7.43 7.20
C PRO A 92 -10.41 -6.52 8.15
N ILE A 93 -9.17 -6.18 7.78
CA ILE A 93 -8.43 -5.09 8.43
C ILE A 93 -9.17 -3.79 8.14
N ARG A 94 -9.55 -3.08 9.19
CA ARG A 94 -10.25 -1.81 9.08
C ARG A 94 -9.30 -0.65 9.31
N TRP A 95 -9.47 0.39 8.51
CA TRP A 95 -8.65 1.58 8.55
C TRP A 95 -9.49 2.81 8.86
N GLN A 96 -8.89 3.75 9.54
CA GLN A 96 -9.45 5.06 9.83
C GLN A 96 -8.59 6.14 9.22
N LEU A 97 -9.22 7.11 8.58
CA LEU A 97 -8.53 8.28 8.05
C LEU A 97 -8.00 9.12 9.22
N LEU A 98 -6.69 9.35 9.25
CA LEU A 98 -6.04 10.26 10.18
C LEU A 98 -5.99 11.68 9.62
N GLY A 99 -5.67 11.84 8.35
CA GLY A 99 -5.55 13.12 7.70
C GLY A 99 -4.59 13.11 6.50
N LEU A 100 -4.14 14.29 6.11
CA LEU A 100 -3.16 14.48 5.04
C LEU A 100 -1.79 14.83 5.63
N ILE A 101 -0.76 14.26 5.04
CA ILE A 101 0.63 14.58 5.33
C ILE A 101 1.22 15.27 4.13
N VAL A 102 1.82 16.43 4.36
CA VAL A 102 2.57 17.16 3.33
C VAL A 102 4.02 16.71 3.37
N MET A 103 4.45 16.07 2.32
CA MET A 103 5.84 15.66 2.12
C MET A 103 6.50 16.53 1.04
N PRO A 104 7.84 16.57 0.93
CA PRO A 104 8.53 17.45 -0.04
C PRO A 104 8.10 17.24 -1.49
N ARG A 105 7.60 16.07 -1.86
CA ARG A 105 7.22 15.71 -3.23
C ARG A 105 5.84 15.10 -3.37
N ALA A 106 5.06 15.04 -2.28
CA ALA A 106 3.75 14.39 -2.31
C ALA A 106 2.82 14.89 -1.21
N LEU A 107 1.53 14.90 -1.51
CA LEU A 107 0.47 14.87 -0.51
C LEU A 107 0.08 13.41 -0.29
N VAL A 108 0.14 12.96 0.94
CA VAL A 108 -0.12 11.57 1.31
C VAL A 108 -1.32 11.51 2.24
N VAL A 109 -2.28 10.67 1.90
CA VAL A 109 -3.39 10.34 2.80
C VAL A 109 -2.90 9.34 3.84
N CYS A 110 -3.02 9.70 5.11
CA CYS A 110 -2.60 8.86 6.21
C CYS A 110 -3.78 8.09 6.80
N LEU A 111 -3.64 6.77 6.86
CA LEU A 111 -4.60 5.87 7.49
C LEU A 111 -3.96 5.19 8.70
N ILE A 112 -4.75 4.98 9.74
CA ILE A 112 -4.37 4.18 10.90
C ILE A 112 -5.32 2.98 11.05
N PRO A 113 -4.89 1.87 11.65
CA PRO A 113 -5.80 0.78 11.98
C PRO A 113 -6.94 1.29 12.88
N ALA A 114 -8.17 0.91 12.55
CA ALA A 114 -9.36 1.40 13.23
C ALA A 114 -9.59 0.77 14.61
N ASP A 115 -8.96 -0.37 14.86
CA ASP A 115 -9.08 -1.13 16.11
C ASP A 115 -7.81 -1.97 16.38
N GLU A 116 -7.73 -2.49 17.61
CA GLU A 116 -6.58 -3.30 18.05
C GLU A 116 -6.39 -4.57 17.20
N GLN A 117 -7.47 -5.21 16.79
CA GLN A 117 -7.41 -6.40 15.94
C GLN A 117 -6.83 -6.08 14.56
N SER A 118 -7.24 -4.97 13.96
CA SER A 118 -6.68 -4.49 12.68
C SER A 118 -5.21 -4.11 12.83
N TYR A 119 -4.84 -3.47 13.95
CA TYR A 119 -3.45 -3.15 14.26
C TYR A 119 -2.59 -4.41 14.37
N ASP A 120 -3.01 -5.39 15.15
CA ASP A 120 -2.27 -6.64 15.34
C ASP A 120 -2.06 -7.40 14.02
N ARG A 121 -3.09 -7.43 13.18
CA ARG A 121 -3.03 -8.11 11.88
C ARG A 121 -2.04 -7.45 10.93
N ILE A 122 -2.08 -6.13 10.77
CA ILE A 122 -1.15 -5.44 9.87
C ILE A 122 0.28 -5.50 10.38
N VAL A 123 0.48 -5.41 11.70
CA VAL A 123 1.81 -5.53 12.29
C VAL A 123 2.39 -6.93 12.09
N LYS A 124 1.59 -7.98 12.28
CA LYS A 124 2.02 -9.37 12.02
C LYS A 124 2.38 -9.58 10.57
N LEU A 125 1.57 -9.10 9.63
CA LEU A 125 1.86 -9.19 8.20
C LEU A 125 3.16 -8.47 7.84
N ARG A 126 3.33 -7.23 8.28
CA ARG A 126 4.55 -6.45 8.02
C ARG A 126 5.78 -7.08 8.64
N ARG A 127 5.69 -7.62 9.84
CA ARG A 127 6.80 -8.36 10.47
C ARG A 127 7.17 -9.61 9.66
N ALA A 128 6.19 -10.38 9.20
CA ALA A 128 6.46 -11.54 8.36
C ALA A 128 7.21 -11.15 7.07
N ILE A 129 6.85 -10.01 6.48
CA ILE A 129 7.53 -9.49 5.29
C ILE A 129 8.94 -8.99 5.62
N TYR A 130 9.07 -8.05 6.58
CA TYR A 130 10.32 -7.36 6.86
C TYR A 130 11.36 -8.20 7.63
N GLN A 131 10.95 -9.30 8.26
CA GLN A 131 11.84 -10.23 8.95
C GLN A 131 12.23 -11.43 8.10
N THR A 132 11.74 -11.52 6.88
CA THR A 132 12.13 -12.61 5.96
C THR A 132 13.49 -12.26 5.34
N PRO A 133 14.51 -13.13 5.52
CA PRO A 133 15.82 -12.92 4.91
C PRO A 133 15.73 -12.81 3.39
N ASP A 134 16.61 -11.99 2.81
CA ASP A 134 16.77 -11.80 1.35
C ASP A 134 15.56 -11.18 0.63
N LEU A 135 14.62 -10.59 1.36
CA LEU A 135 13.44 -9.97 0.77
C LEU A 135 13.61 -8.44 0.62
N ILE A 136 14.51 -7.86 1.41
CA ILE A 136 14.82 -6.43 1.46
C ILE A 136 16.33 -6.25 1.47
#